data_f64b0d993cb773388100d66b674b8bdc
#
_entry.id   f64b0d993cb773388100d66b674b8bdc
#
_cell.length_a   1.000
_cell.length_b   1.000
_cell.length_c   1.000
_cell.angle_alpha   90.00
_cell.angle_beta   90.00
_cell.angle_gamma   90.00
#
_symmetry.space_group_name_H-M   'P 1'
#
loop_
_entity.id
_entity.type
_entity.pdbx_description
1 polymer ?
#
loop_
_entity_poly.entity_id
_entity_poly.type
_entity_poly.pdbx_seq_one_letter_code
_entity_poly.pdbx_strand_id
1 'polypeptide(L)' 'MDEHNELCTRLHAVGMELFRRDGLRFTMQQAAAMMHISKKTIYAVYPSKEALLLDMVD' A
#
# COMPACT_ATOMS: atom_id res chain seq x y z
N MET A 1 -4.98 9.09 -17.55
CA MET A 1 -4.98 8.08 -16.51
C MET A 1 -5.31 8.71 -15.16
N ASP A 2 -6.13 8.05 -14.38
CA ASP A 2 -6.61 8.57 -13.11
C ASP A 2 -5.50 8.49 -12.05
N GLU A 3 -5.34 9.58 -11.27
CA GLU A 3 -4.36 9.61 -10.18
C GLU A 3 -4.60 8.49 -9.17
N HIS A 4 -5.87 8.21 -8.89
CA HIS A 4 -6.23 7.14 -7.96
C HIS A 4 -5.73 5.79 -8.46
N ASN A 5 -5.89 5.55 -9.75
CA ASN A 5 -5.47 4.31 -10.38
C ASN A 5 -3.95 4.14 -10.32
N GLU A 6 -3.23 5.23 -10.59
CA GLU A 6 -1.78 5.22 -10.51
C GLU A 6 -1.31 4.97 -9.08
N LEU A 7 -1.96 5.60 -8.11
CA LEU A 7 -1.62 5.43 -6.70
C LEU A 7 -1.84 3.98 -6.27
N CYS A 8 -2.94 3.37 -6.68
CA CYS A 8 -3.22 1.96 -6.37
C CYS A 8 -2.14 1.06 -6.95
N THR A 9 -1.72 1.31 -8.17
CA THR A 9 -0.69 0.51 -8.83
C THR A 9 0.63 0.60 -8.07
N ARG A 10 1.02 1.81 -7.68
CA ARG A 10 2.25 2.02 -6.92
C ARG A 10 2.17 1.37 -5.55
N LEU A 11 1.04 1.51 -4.90
CA LEU A 11 0.85 0.96 -3.56
C LEU A 11 0.90 -0.55 -3.59
N HIS A 12 0.33 -1.16 -4.63
CA HIS A 12 0.43 -2.60 -4.82
C HIS A 12 1.89 -3.04 -4.90
N ALA A 13 2.68 -2.33 -5.71
CA ALA A 13 4.10 -2.67 -5.87
C ALA A 13 4.88 -2.51 -4.57
N VAL A 14 4.61 -1.42 -3.84
CA VAL A 14 5.25 -1.16 -2.55
C VAL A 14 4.85 -2.22 -1.54
N GLY A 15 3.57 -2.59 -1.52
CA GLY A 15 3.07 -3.63 -0.63
C GLY A 15 3.75 -4.96 -0.88
N MET A 16 3.91 -5.33 -2.14
CA MET A 16 4.60 -6.57 -2.50
C MET A 16 6.06 -6.55 -2.06
N GLU A 17 6.73 -5.41 -2.22
CA GLU A 17 8.11 -5.27 -1.80
C GLU A 17 8.25 -5.41 -0.29
N LEU A 18 7.39 -4.75 0.47
CA LEU A 18 7.40 -4.83 1.92
C LEU A 18 7.07 -6.24 2.39
N PHE A 19 6.14 -6.89 1.73
CA PHE A 19 5.78 -8.27 2.06
C PHE A 19 6.98 -9.21 1.86
N ARG A 20 7.74 -9.01 0.80
CA ARG A 20 8.92 -9.82 0.52
C ARG A 20 10.01 -9.61 1.56
N ARG A 21 10.14 -8.39 2.08
CA ARG A 21 11.17 -8.06 3.07
C ARG A 21 10.79 -8.47 4.48
N ASP A 22 9.58 -8.13 4.88
CA ASP A 22 9.14 -8.26 6.28
C ASP A 22 7.97 -9.23 6.47
N GLY A 23 7.47 -9.83 5.40
CA GLY A 23 6.30 -10.68 5.47
C GLY A 23 5.09 -9.86 5.92
N LEU A 24 4.27 -10.44 6.80
CA LEU A 24 3.08 -9.76 7.30
C LEU A 24 3.37 -8.70 8.36
N ARG A 25 4.63 -8.49 8.69
CA ARG A 25 5.03 -7.53 9.73
C ARG A 25 5.06 -6.10 9.23
N PHE A 26 5.01 -5.88 7.92
CA PHE A 26 5.05 -4.52 7.41
C PHE A 26 3.81 -3.74 7.87
N THR A 27 3.94 -2.40 7.91
CA THR A 27 2.86 -1.53 8.35
C THR A 27 2.44 -0.59 7.24
N MET A 28 1.20 -0.07 7.35
CA MET A 28 0.72 0.93 6.41
C MET A 28 1.59 2.18 6.46
N GLN A 29 2.12 2.51 7.64
CA GLN A 29 3.03 3.64 7.78
C GLN A 29 4.29 3.45 6.95
N GLN A 30 4.85 2.25 6.92
CA GLN A 30 6.02 1.95 6.09
C GLN A 30 5.70 2.14 4.61
N ALA A 31 4.54 1.68 4.19
CA ALA A 31 4.11 1.83 2.80
C ALA A 31 3.96 3.31 2.44
N ALA A 32 3.33 4.09 3.31
CA ALA A 32 3.16 5.52 3.09
C ALA A 32 4.52 6.22 2.99
N ALA A 33 5.44 5.86 3.88
CA ALA A 33 6.78 6.45 3.88
C ALA A 33 7.53 6.14 2.59
N MET A 34 7.44 4.92 2.11
CA MET A 34 8.09 4.53 0.87
C MET A 34 7.53 5.25 -0.34
N MET A 35 6.27 5.60 -0.29
CA MET A 35 5.61 6.32 -1.38
C MET A 35 5.67 7.83 -1.22
N HIS A 36 6.21 8.31 -0.11
CA HIS A 36 6.27 9.74 0.20
C HIS A 36 4.88 10.38 0.24
N ILE A 37 3.92 9.66 0.81
CA ILE A 37 2.55 10.15 1.00
C ILE A 37 2.19 10.07 2.48
N SER A 38 1.12 10.79 2.85
CA SER A 38 0.67 10.78 4.24
C SER A 38 -0.14 9.52 4.54
N LYS A 39 -0.25 9.19 5.83
CA LYS A 39 -1.12 8.09 6.27
C LYS A 39 -2.56 8.33 5.83
N LYS A 40 -3.00 9.58 5.88
CA LYS A 40 -4.35 9.93 5.47
C LYS A 40 -4.60 9.54 4.03
N THR A 41 -3.62 9.79 3.17
CA THR A 41 -3.72 9.47 1.76
C THR A 41 -3.80 7.95 1.55
N ILE A 42 -2.93 7.19 2.21
CA ILE A 42 -2.92 5.74 2.01
C ILE A 42 -4.22 5.11 2.54
N TYR A 43 -4.75 5.59 3.66
CA TYR A 43 -6.00 5.07 4.20
C TYR A 43 -7.21 5.49 3.39
N ALA A 44 -7.09 6.53 2.57
CA ALA A 44 -8.16 6.89 1.64
C ALA A 44 -8.28 5.87 0.50
N VAL A 45 -7.16 5.24 0.14
CA VAL A 45 -7.12 4.22 -0.91
C VAL A 45 -7.42 2.83 -0.34
N TYR A 46 -6.76 2.49 0.75
CA TYR A 46 -6.95 1.21 1.44
C TYR A 46 -7.26 1.50 2.90
N PRO A 47 -8.51 1.31 3.32
CA PRO A 47 -8.92 1.66 4.69
C PRO A 47 -8.25 0.82 5.77
N SER A 48 -7.65 -0.32 5.41
CA SER A 48 -6.96 -1.15 6.37
C SER A 48 -5.86 -1.94 5.67
N LYS A 49 -4.95 -2.51 6.47
CA LYS A 49 -3.90 -3.36 5.93
C LYS A 49 -4.49 -4.60 5.26
N GLU A 50 -5.57 -5.12 5.82
CA GLU A 50 -6.26 -6.27 5.24
C GLU A 50 -6.78 -5.97 3.85
N ALA A 51 -7.29 -4.76 3.63
CA ALA A 51 -7.76 -4.35 2.31
C ALA A 51 -6.62 -4.37 1.29
N LEU A 52 -5.44 -3.89 1.70
CA LEU A 52 -4.26 -3.92 0.85
C LEU A 52 -3.83 -5.36 0.56
N LEU A 53 -3.81 -6.21 1.59
CA LEU A 53 -3.40 -7.59 1.43
C LEU A 53 -4.33 -8.35 0.49
N LEU A 54 -5.63 -8.11 0.58
CA LEU A 54 -6.60 -8.73 -0.31
C LEU A 54 -6.35 -8.33 -1.76
N ASP A 55 -6.01 -7.07 -1.98
CA ASP A 55 -5.70 -6.59 -3.32
C ASP A 55 -4.42 -7.23 -3.86
N MET A 56 -3.46 -7.46 -2.97
CA MET A 56 -2.18 -8.05 -3.36
C MET A 56 -2.29 -9.52 -3.77
N VAL A 57 -3.17 -10.27 -3.12
CA VAL A 57 -3.32 -11.71 -3.45
C VAL A 57 -4.29 -11.95 -4.61
N ASP A 58 -4.98 -10.93 -5.01
CA ASP A 58 -5.87 -11.03 -6.15
C ASP A 58 -5.09 -10.90 -7.46
#